data_c37538b6f6ed944d862ccc37bab21265
#
_entry.id   c37538b6f6ed944d862ccc37bab21265
#
_cell.length_a   1.000
_cell.length_b   1.000
_cell.length_c   1.000
_cell.angle_alpha   90.00
_cell.angle_beta   90.00
_cell.angle_gamma   90.00
#
_symmetry.space_group_name_H-M   'P 1'
#
loop_
_entity.id
_entity.type
_entity.pdbx_description
1 polymer ?
#
loop_
_entity_poly.entity_id
_entity_poly.type
_entity_poly.pdbx_seq_one_letter_code
_entity_poly.pdbx_strand_id
1 'polypeptide(L)'
;VRLSAELADETTDHAYTYAVEVGIPPPISSAAFALEPQVKRERLTVQAGARPVTVLDRDGPAGFVRDEEGRKRAFGTNLLPTETALAALQDAVRFPELQIVRQAMEAWRFYHDVRTDAGSPLCRPCLAVTTPTLASDGADLAAVFATLAHIRGDTVDLDTAFADAFPGARLVVPQPDREARFGVIFAEYPKRIFEPSELSDGTLRYLALAGALLAYRLPPFLALNEPETSLHPDLMDPLARMIVQASKRTQVWLVTHSERLAAAVTEACGVRPRLVLKRDGATWIDGLRLAGNFSQDEEDA
;
A
#
# COMPACT_ATOMS: atom_id res chain seq x y z
N VAL A 1 8.38 -3.13 19.52
CA VAL A 1 8.19 -3.51 18.11
C VAL A 1 9.36 -2.94 17.31
N ARG A 2 9.92 -3.74 16.40
CA ARG A 2 10.94 -3.28 15.45
C ARG A 2 10.38 -3.48 14.03
N LEU A 3 10.46 -2.45 13.21
CA LEU A 3 10.10 -2.46 11.80
C LEU A 3 11.33 -2.09 10.99
N SER A 4 11.48 -2.72 9.83
CA SER A 4 12.54 -2.40 8.88
C SER A 4 12.00 -2.47 7.46
N ALA A 5 12.43 -1.54 6.61
CA ALA A 5 12.12 -1.51 5.19
C ALA A 5 13.40 -1.31 4.39
N GLU A 6 13.54 -2.08 3.33
CA GLU A 6 14.59 -1.90 2.33
C GLU A 6 13.97 -1.35 1.06
N LEU A 7 14.55 -0.29 0.53
CA LEU A 7 14.09 0.43 -0.65
C LEU A 7 15.24 0.46 -1.65
N ALA A 8 15.00 -0.01 -2.86
CA ALA A 8 15.95 0.10 -3.96
C ALA A 8 15.53 1.26 -4.89
N ASP A 9 16.47 2.08 -5.29
CA ASP A 9 16.27 3.09 -6.32
C ASP A 9 16.94 2.59 -7.61
N GLU A 10 16.11 2.13 -8.54
CA GLU A 10 16.57 1.59 -9.82
C GLU A 10 17.28 2.63 -10.69
N THR A 11 17.09 3.92 -10.41
CA THR A 11 17.68 5.01 -11.21
C THR A 11 19.10 5.35 -10.79
N THR A 12 19.44 5.15 -9.52
CA THR A 12 20.73 5.53 -8.92
C THR A 12 21.57 4.35 -8.46
N ASP A 13 21.04 3.12 -8.53
CA ASP A 13 21.65 1.90 -7.95
C ASP A 13 21.92 2.04 -6.43
N HIS A 14 21.15 2.91 -5.76
CA HIS A 14 21.21 3.07 -4.32
C HIS A 14 20.17 2.19 -3.63
N ALA A 15 20.57 1.56 -2.53
CA ALA A 15 19.66 0.87 -1.63
C ALA A 15 19.62 1.58 -0.28
N TYR A 16 18.42 1.77 0.25
CA TYR A 16 18.15 2.41 1.52
C TYR A 16 17.58 1.38 2.48
N THR A 17 18.16 1.28 3.68
CA THR A 17 17.59 0.47 4.76
C THR A 17 17.17 1.38 5.88
N TYR A 18 15.86 1.49 6.11
CA TYR A 18 15.29 2.23 7.21
C TYR A 18 14.76 1.26 8.27
N ALA A 19 15.14 1.49 9.52
CA ALA A 19 14.71 0.69 10.67
C ALA A 19 14.28 1.60 11.82
N VAL A 20 13.15 1.26 12.44
CA VAL A 20 12.62 1.94 13.62
C VAL A 20 12.24 0.93 14.70
N GLU A 21 12.60 1.21 15.94
CA GLU A 21 12.21 0.44 17.11
C GLU A 21 11.35 1.33 18.02
N VAL A 22 10.12 0.88 18.29
CA VAL A 22 9.14 1.58 19.13
C VAL A 22 8.78 0.71 20.33
N GLY A 23 8.64 1.31 21.48
CA GLY A 23 8.21 0.59 22.68
C GLY A 23 7.88 1.52 23.83
N ILE A 24 7.20 0.97 24.83
CA ILE A 24 6.85 1.69 26.05
C ILE A 24 8.16 1.93 26.85
N PRO A 25 8.42 3.16 27.31
CA PRO A 25 9.57 3.45 28.16
C PRO A 25 9.45 2.76 29.54
N PRO A 26 10.56 2.61 30.27
CA PRO A 26 10.48 2.19 31.67
C PRO A 26 9.56 3.13 32.46
N PRO A 27 8.76 2.61 33.40
CA PRO A 27 7.82 3.43 34.16
C PRO A 27 8.61 4.48 34.99
N ILE A 28 8.27 5.76 34.73
CA ILE A 28 8.78 6.90 35.52
C ILE A 28 7.59 7.44 36.31
N SER A 29 7.69 7.55 37.60
CA SER A 29 6.60 7.95 38.50
C SER A 29 6.03 9.34 38.21
N SER A 30 6.76 10.20 37.50
CA SER A 30 6.35 11.56 37.13
C SER A 30 5.86 11.70 35.66
N ALA A 31 5.78 10.60 34.88
CA ALA A 31 5.36 10.67 33.50
C ALA A 31 3.86 10.94 33.41
N ALA A 32 3.45 11.99 32.67
CA ALA A 32 2.04 12.30 32.42
C ALA A 32 1.38 11.22 31.54
N PHE A 33 2.13 10.59 30.64
CA PHE A 33 1.68 9.54 29.71
C PHE A 33 2.59 8.31 29.85
N ALA A 34 2.41 7.54 30.93
CA ALA A 34 3.27 6.42 31.27
C ALA A 34 3.24 5.24 30.27
N LEU A 35 2.16 5.12 29.46
CA LEU A 35 1.97 4.07 28.47
C LEU A 35 2.13 4.56 27.03
N GLU A 36 2.60 5.78 26.84
CA GLU A 36 2.84 6.33 25.51
C GLU A 36 4.04 5.67 24.84
N PRO A 37 3.86 5.02 23.65
CA PRO A 37 4.98 4.42 22.95
C PRO A 37 5.96 5.48 22.46
N GLN A 38 7.25 5.19 22.59
CA GLN A 38 8.34 6.09 22.18
C GLN A 38 9.27 5.41 21.18
N VAL A 39 9.87 6.20 20.31
CA VAL A 39 10.94 5.76 19.41
C VAL A 39 12.19 5.51 20.23
N LYS A 40 12.58 4.24 20.36
CA LYS A 40 13.78 3.82 21.08
C LYS A 40 15.01 3.92 20.22
N ARG A 41 14.92 3.43 18.99
CA ARG A 41 15.99 3.48 17.99
C ARG A 41 15.42 3.80 16.63
N GLU A 42 16.20 4.53 15.84
CA GLU A 42 15.86 4.82 14.46
C GLU A 42 17.16 4.92 13.65
N ARG A 43 17.20 4.23 12.52
CA ARG A 43 18.40 4.19 11.70
C ARG A 43 18.03 4.20 10.21
N LEU A 44 18.76 5.00 9.44
CA LEU A 44 18.78 4.96 7.99
C LEU A 44 20.21 4.72 7.52
N THR A 45 20.38 3.69 6.70
CA THR A 45 21.64 3.42 5.99
C THR A 45 21.41 3.47 4.49
N VAL A 46 22.40 3.96 3.77
CA VAL A 46 22.41 4.04 2.31
C VAL A 46 23.58 3.22 1.78
N GLN A 47 23.31 2.31 0.89
CA GLN A 47 24.27 1.55 0.11
C GLN A 47 24.40 2.18 -1.27
N ALA A 48 25.45 2.95 -1.50
CA ALA A 48 25.77 3.61 -2.76
C ALA A 48 27.10 3.11 -3.36
N GLY A 49 27.57 1.97 -2.92
CA GLY A 49 28.86 1.37 -3.29
C GLY A 49 29.19 0.17 -2.41
N ALA A 50 30.49 -0.14 -2.24
CA ALA A 50 30.92 -1.35 -1.53
C ALA A 50 30.59 -1.34 -0.02
N ARG A 51 30.37 -0.20 0.60
CA ARG A 51 30.12 -0.09 2.04
C ARG A 51 28.89 0.77 2.34
N PRO A 52 27.98 0.30 3.21
CA PRO A 52 26.83 1.11 3.62
C PRO A 52 27.29 2.31 4.48
N VAL A 53 26.60 3.43 4.27
CA VAL A 53 26.80 4.67 5.05
C VAL A 53 25.59 4.90 5.93
N THR A 54 25.80 5.07 7.24
CA THR A 54 24.71 5.46 8.16
C THR A 54 24.47 6.96 8.03
N VAL A 55 23.29 7.31 7.53
CA VAL A 55 22.82 8.69 7.34
C VAL A 55 22.10 9.22 8.56
N LEU A 56 21.29 8.37 9.18
CA LEU A 56 20.55 8.67 10.40
C LEU A 56 20.82 7.58 11.43
N ASP A 57 21.15 7.99 12.67
CA ASP A 57 21.26 7.07 13.80
C ASP A 57 20.76 7.78 15.07
N ARG A 58 19.73 7.20 15.67
CA ARG A 58 19.07 7.70 16.88
C ARG A 58 18.99 6.61 17.93
N ASP A 59 19.31 6.94 19.16
CA ASP A 59 19.12 6.10 20.35
C ASP A 59 18.43 6.96 21.44
N GLY A 60 17.14 6.75 21.63
CA GLY A 60 16.29 7.58 22.49
C GLY A 60 16.26 9.05 22.03
N PRO A 61 16.63 10.00 22.92
CA PRO A 61 16.65 11.43 22.59
C PRO A 61 17.93 11.87 21.85
N ALA A 62 18.96 11.04 21.82
CA ALA A 62 20.24 11.37 21.23
C ALA A 62 20.43 10.75 19.85
N GLY A 63 21.18 11.43 18.98
CA GLY A 63 21.50 10.90 17.68
C GLY A 63 22.09 11.93 16.74
N PHE A 64 22.32 11.49 15.51
CA PHE A 64 22.79 12.37 14.44
C PHE A 64 22.08 12.05 13.11
N VAL A 65 22.09 13.04 12.26
CA VAL A 65 21.77 12.93 10.83
C VAL A 65 22.93 13.52 10.03
N ARG A 66 23.19 12.99 8.82
CA ARG A 66 24.15 13.61 7.90
C ARG A 66 23.45 14.65 7.05
N ASP A 67 24.12 15.81 6.87
CA ASP A 67 23.70 16.84 5.94
C ASP A 67 24.17 16.51 4.50
N GLU A 68 23.81 17.38 3.55
CA GLU A 68 24.14 17.27 2.11
C GLU A 68 25.65 17.20 1.83
N GLU A 69 26.47 17.68 2.77
CA GLU A 69 27.93 17.59 2.69
C GLU A 69 28.50 16.36 3.42
N GLY A 70 27.61 15.47 3.90
CA GLY A 70 27.95 14.24 4.64
C GLY A 70 28.40 14.46 6.08
N ARG A 71 28.31 15.70 6.62
CA ARG A 71 28.71 16.04 7.98
C ARG A 71 27.63 15.61 8.98
N LYS A 72 28.05 15.03 10.09
CA LYS A 72 27.13 14.66 11.17
C LYS A 72 26.60 15.90 11.90
N ARG A 73 25.29 16.00 11.99
CA ARG A 73 24.57 17.00 12.76
C ARG A 73 23.81 16.32 13.88
N ALA A 74 24.03 16.74 15.11
CA ALA A 74 23.23 16.27 16.24
C ALA A 74 21.78 16.73 16.09
N PHE A 75 20.84 15.94 16.58
CA PHE A 75 19.42 16.36 16.66
C PHE A 75 19.32 17.57 17.60
N GLY A 76 18.49 18.54 17.18
CA GLY A 76 18.05 19.58 18.10
C GLY A 76 17.13 19.01 19.20
N THR A 77 17.00 19.75 20.29
CA THR A 77 16.15 19.41 21.46
C THR A 77 14.65 19.38 21.16
N ASN A 78 14.23 19.63 19.92
CA ASN A 78 12.82 19.80 19.54
C ASN A 78 12.16 18.52 19.03
N LEU A 79 12.88 17.41 18.91
CA LEU A 79 12.30 16.15 18.46
C LEU A 79 11.59 15.47 19.63
N LEU A 80 10.27 15.24 19.49
CA LEU A 80 9.51 14.54 20.51
C LEU A 80 9.91 13.05 20.58
N PRO A 81 9.84 12.43 21.77
CA PRO A 81 10.11 11.00 21.90
C PRO A 81 9.19 10.10 21.03
N THR A 82 7.99 10.58 20.72
CA THR A 82 6.98 9.86 19.93
C THR A 82 7.11 10.08 18.44
N GLU A 83 7.93 11.03 18.01
CA GLU A 83 8.14 11.34 16.58
C GLU A 83 9.38 10.63 16.05
N THR A 84 9.33 10.17 14.81
CA THR A 84 10.52 9.71 14.08
C THR A 84 11.29 10.90 13.54
N ALA A 85 12.62 10.81 13.49
CA ALA A 85 13.44 11.82 12.85
C ALA A 85 13.15 11.90 11.33
N LEU A 86 12.80 10.77 10.72
CA LEU A 86 12.37 10.72 9.32
C LEU A 86 11.17 11.64 9.07
N ALA A 87 10.18 11.67 9.98
CA ALA A 87 9.00 12.51 9.84
C ALA A 87 9.27 13.98 10.19
N ALA A 88 10.09 14.24 11.22
CA ALA A 88 10.31 15.58 11.76
C ALA A 88 11.32 16.41 10.95
N LEU A 89 12.36 15.79 10.38
CA LEU A 89 13.41 16.48 9.64
C LEU A 89 13.01 16.61 8.15
N GLN A 90 12.27 17.68 7.81
CA GLN A 90 11.64 17.86 6.50
C GLN A 90 12.44 18.72 5.50
N ASP A 91 13.64 19.17 5.85
CA ASP A 91 14.49 19.98 4.97
C ASP A 91 15.09 19.08 3.87
N ALA A 92 14.48 19.11 2.69
CA ALA A 92 14.85 18.26 1.55
C ALA A 92 16.23 18.60 0.96
N VAL A 93 16.67 19.85 1.08
CA VAL A 93 18.00 20.28 0.61
C VAL A 93 19.07 19.80 1.56
N ARG A 94 18.82 19.94 2.85
CA ARG A 94 19.77 19.59 3.87
C ARG A 94 19.87 18.09 4.16
N PHE A 95 18.75 17.35 3.97
CA PHE A 95 18.65 15.92 4.26
C PHE A 95 18.04 15.15 3.08
N PRO A 96 18.71 15.08 1.93
CA PRO A 96 18.14 14.53 0.70
C PRO A 96 17.79 13.05 0.83
N GLU A 97 18.58 12.23 1.53
CA GLU A 97 18.31 10.80 1.69
C GLU A 97 17.05 10.54 2.53
N LEU A 98 16.82 11.36 3.57
CA LEU A 98 15.59 11.27 4.36
C LEU A 98 14.38 11.63 3.49
N GLN A 99 14.51 12.62 2.63
CA GLN A 99 13.45 13.02 1.72
C GLN A 99 13.09 11.92 0.71
N ILE A 100 14.10 11.25 0.12
CA ILE A 100 13.88 10.13 -0.81
C ILE A 100 13.10 9.02 -0.13
N VAL A 101 13.55 8.56 1.04
CA VAL A 101 12.89 7.48 1.80
C VAL A 101 11.46 7.87 2.21
N ARG A 102 11.27 9.11 2.69
CA ARG A 102 9.94 9.61 3.06
C ARG A 102 8.99 9.61 1.88
N GLN A 103 9.39 10.19 0.74
CA GLN A 103 8.55 10.23 -0.46
C GLN A 103 8.19 8.83 -0.96
N ALA A 104 9.15 7.88 -0.93
CA ALA A 104 8.89 6.51 -1.30
C ALA A 104 7.84 5.86 -0.38
N MET A 105 7.96 6.05 0.94
CA MET A 105 7.01 5.49 1.91
C MET A 105 5.64 6.18 1.87
N GLU A 106 5.58 7.49 1.66
CA GLU A 106 4.33 8.24 1.49
C GLU A 106 3.55 7.82 0.23
N ALA A 107 4.27 7.33 -0.78
CA ALA A 107 3.66 6.79 -1.99
C ALA A 107 3.07 5.38 -1.81
N TRP A 108 3.39 4.66 -0.74
CA TRP A 108 2.80 3.34 -0.46
C TRP A 108 1.29 3.44 -0.28
N ARG A 109 0.57 2.39 -0.67
CA ARG A 109 -0.88 2.30 -0.50
C ARG A 109 -1.24 1.01 0.23
N PHE A 110 -2.14 1.16 1.21
CA PHE A 110 -2.65 0.08 2.05
C PHE A 110 -4.16 0.04 1.90
N TYR A 111 -4.69 -1.02 1.29
CA TYR A 111 -6.12 -1.22 1.10
C TYR A 111 -6.58 -2.35 2.02
N HIS A 112 -6.99 -2.01 3.23
CA HIS A 112 -7.44 -2.95 4.26
C HIS A 112 -8.88 -2.71 4.71
N ASP A 113 -9.34 -1.47 4.68
CA ASP A 113 -10.66 -1.09 5.19
C ASP A 113 -11.38 -0.14 4.21
N VAL A 114 -11.62 -0.66 3.00
CA VAL A 114 -12.43 0.08 2.03
C VAL A 114 -13.89 -0.10 2.39
N ARG A 115 -14.50 0.95 2.93
CA ARG A 115 -15.92 0.94 3.33
C ARG A 115 -16.82 0.87 2.11
N THR A 116 -17.89 0.06 2.21
CA THR A 116 -18.90 -0.13 1.14
C THR A 116 -20.32 0.23 1.59
N ASP A 117 -20.50 0.61 2.86
CA ASP A 117 -21.80 1.03 3.38
C ASP A 117 -22.33 2.32 2.72
N ALA A 118 -23.61 2.61 2.88
CA ALA A 118 -24.27 3.77 2.26
C ALA A 118 -23.63 5.12 2.59
N GLY A 119 -22.85 5.22 3.67
CA GLY A 119 -22.08 6.41 4.05
C GLY A 119 -20.68 6.47 3.41
N SER A 120 -20.28 5.42 2.68
CA SER A 120 -18.97 5.30 2.09
C SER A 120 -18.65 6.43 1.10
N PRO A 121 -17.42 6.92 1.09
CA PRO A 121 -16.94 7.83 0.04
C PRO A 121 -17.06 7.25 -1.37
N LEU A 122 -16.95 5.92 -1.55
CA LEU A 122 -17.14 5.24 -2.84
C LEU A 122 -18.50 5.49 -3.48
N CYS A 123 -19.54 5.71 -2.66
CA CYS A 123 -20.90 5.93 -3.13
C CYS A 123 -21.17 7.37 -3.56
N ARG A 124 -20.18 8.25 -3.45
CA ARG A 124 -20.36 9.69 -3.71
C ARG A 124 -19.56 10.14 -4.92
N PRO A 125 -20.06 11.15 -5.65
CA PRO A 125 -19.23 11.86 -6.61
C PRO A 125 -18.03 12.48 -5.92
N CYS A 126 -16.90 12.55 -6.62
CA CYS A 126 -15.70 13.22 -6.16
C CYS A 126 -15.29 14.35 -7.10
N LEU A 127 -14.35 15.18 -6.68
CA LEU A 127 -13.86 16.28 -7.51
C LEU A 127 -13.27 15.74 -8.83
N ALA A 128 -13.64 16.37 -9.95
CA ALA A 128 -13.15 16.00 -11.28
C ALA A 128 -11.73 16.54 -11.50
N VAL A 129 -10.75 15.80 -11.04
CA VAL A 129 -9.31 16.08 -11.23
C VAL A 129 -8.60 14.83 -11.74
N THR A 130 -7.52 15.00 -12.48
CA THR A 130 -6.70 13.85 -12.92
C THR A 130 -6.15 13.12 -11.71
N THR A 131 -6.59 11.88 -11.52
CA THR A 131 -6.26 11.05 -10.36
C THR A 131 -5.59 9.75 -10.85
N PRO A 132 -4.27 9.71 -10.88
CA PRO A 132 -3.53 8.58 -11.46
C PRO A 132 -3.46 7.36 -10.54
N THR A 133 -3.68 7.51 -9.23
CA THR A 133 -3.59 6.46 -8.21
C THR A 133 -4.77 6.58 -7.25
N LEU A 134 -5.37 5.47 -6.86
CA LEU A 134 -6.50 5.46 -5.90
C LEU A 134 -6.03 5.82 -4.49
N ALA A 135 -6.77 6.68 -3.80
CA ALA A 135 -6.58 6.91 -2.36
C ALA A 135 -6.89 5.65 -1.54
N SER A 136 -6.24 5.50 -0.37
CA SER A 136 -6.40 4.29 0.46
C SER A 136 -7.82 4.06 0.97
N ASP A 137 -8.64 5.12 1.10
CA ASP A 137 -10.05 5.06 1.49
C ASP A 137 -11.01 4.93 0.29
N GLY A 138 -10.49 4.98 -0.94
CA GLY A 138 -11.26 4.87 -2.17
C GLY A 138 -12.10 6.11 -2.53
N ALA A 139 -11.95 7.23 -1.82
CA ALA A 139 -12.80 8.42 -1.98
C ALA A 139 -12.78 9.04 -3.39
N ASP A 140 -11.73 8.78 -4.15
CA ASP A 140 -11.50 9.33 -5.49
C ASP A 140 -11.67 8.31 -6.63
N LEU A 141 -12.33 7.17 -6.37
CA LEU A 141 -12.51 6.08 -7.34
C LEU A 141 -13.11 6.56 -8.66
N ALA A 142 -14.12 7.42 -8.61
CA ALA A 142 -14.76 7.97 -9.82
C ALA A 142 -13.76 8.79 -10.65
N ALA A 143 -12.87 9.54 -10.02
CA ALA A 143 -11.83 10.31 -10.72
C ALA A 143 -10.72 9.41 -11.29
N VAL A 144 -10.40 8.29 -10.61
CA VAL A 144 -9.48 7.26 -11.15
C VAL A 144 -10.06 6.66 -12.44
N PHE A 145 -11.32 6.25 -12.43
CA PHE A 145 -11.98 5.72 -13.63
C PHE A 145 -12.09 6.77 -14.75
N ALA A 146 -12.44 8.02 -14.40
CA ALA A 146 -12.47 9.11 -15.37
C ALA A 146 -11.07 9.40 -15.97
N THR A 147 -10.01 9.29 -15.16
CA THR A 147 -8.63 9.43 -15.64
C THR A 147 -8.27 8.34 -16.63
N LEU A 148 -8.63 7.09 -16.37
CA LEU A 148 -8.41 5.98 -17.29
C LEU A 148 -9.19 6.19 -18.60
N ALA A 149 -10.48 6.50 -18.50
CA ALA A 149 -11.37 6.59 -19.66
C ALA A 149 -11.09 7.82 -20.53
N HIS A 150 -10.89 9.00 -19.94
CA HIS A 150 -10.92 10.28 -20.68
C HIS A 150 -9.55 10.97 -20.81
N ILE A 151 -8.59 10.62 -19.98
CA ILE A 151 -7.24 11.20 -20.06
C ILE A 151 -6.29 10.23 -20.74
N ARG A 152 -6.26 8.97 -20.30
CA ARG A 152 -5.43 7.94 -20.92
C ARG A 152 -6.06 7.38 -22.21
N GLY A 153 -7.40 7.23 -22.23
CA GLY A 153 -8.13 6.64 -23.35
C GLY A 153 -7.87 5.14 -23.52
N ASP A 154 -7.47 4.46 -22.44
CA ASP A 154 -7.16 3.03 -22.42
C ASP A 154 -7.86 2.38 -21.22
N THR A 155 -8.98 1.73 -21.49
CA THR A 155 -9.81 1.03 -20.50
C THR A 155 -9.83 -0.47 -20.70
N VAL A 156 -9.02 -1.01 -21.63
CA VAL A 156 -9.08 -2.44 -22.02
C VAL A 156 -8.95 -3.36 -20.81
N ASP A 157 -7.98 -3.09 -19.94
CA ASP A 157 -7.76 -3.89 -18.74
C ASP A 157 -8.93 -3.79 -17.76
N LEU A 158 -9.47 -2.59 -17.56
CA LEU A 158 -10.61 -2.34 -16.67
C LEU A 158 -11.90 -2.98 -17.23
N ASP A 159 -12.16 -2.82 -18.52
CA ASP A 159 -13.33 -3.39 -19.18
C ASP A 159 -13.28 -4.91 -19.17
N THR A 160 -12.09 -5.50 -19.39
CA THR A 160 -11.86 -6.95 -19.34
C THR A 160 -12.09 -7.48 -17.91
N ALA A 161 -11.47 -6.86 -16.91
CA ALA A 161 -11.61 -7.27 -15.51
C ALA A 161 -13.07 -7.18 -15.04
N PHE A 162 -13.80 -6.14 -15.51
CA PHE A 162 -15.20 -5.97 -15.17
C PHE A 162 -16.10 -6.99 -15.88
N ALA A 163 -15.87 -7.26 -17.16
CA ALA A 163 -16.62 -8.26 -17.93
C ALA A 163 -16.40 -9.69 -17.40
N ASP A 164 -15.19 -10.00 -16.96
CA ASP A 164 -14.84 -11.28 -16.33
C ASP A 164 -15.57 -11.50 -15.00
N ALA A 165 -15.73 -10.43 -14.22
CA ALA A 165 -16.38 -10.47 -12.91
C ALA A 165 -17.91 -10.47 -13.02
N PHE A 166 -18.46 -9.69 -13.98
CA PHE A 166 -19.89 -9.46 -14.15
C PHE A 166 -20.28 -9.64 -15.61
N PRO A 167 -20.47 -10.89 -16.08
CA PRO A 167 -20.76 -11.18 -17.49
C PRO A 167 -21.97 -10.40 -18.00
N GLY A 168 -21.77 -9.66 -19.09
CA GLY A 168 -22.80 -8.83 -19.72
C GLY A 168 -23.07 -7.48 -19.03
N ALA A 169 -22.45 -7.21 -17.89
CA ALA A 169 -22.49 -5.89 -17.29
C ALA A 169 -21.45 -4.95 -17.90
N ARG A 170 -21.65 -3.64 -17.73
CA ARG A 170 -20.79 -2.62 -18.29
C ARG A 170 -20.59 -1.47 -17.34
N LEU A 171 -19.34 -1.10 -17.09
CA LEU A 171 -18.98 0.11 -16.34
C LEU A 171 -19.23 1.34 -17.23
N VAL A 172 -19.89 2.33 -16.69
CA VAL A 172 -20.19 3.60 -17.34
C VAL A 172 -19.48 4.73 -16.63
N VAL A 173 -18.60 5.42 -17.32
CA VAL A 173 -17.84 6.56 -16.80
C VAL A 173 -18.17 7.77 -17.66
N PRO A 174 -19.14 8.60 -17.28
CA PRO A 174 -19.50 9.80 -18.02
C PRO A 174 -18.33 10.78 -18.12
N GLN A 175 -18.32 11.62 -19.17
CA GLN A 175 -17.41 12.75 -19.25
C GLN A 175 -17.62 13.65 -18.03
N PRO A 176 -16.60 13.87 -17.18
CA PRO A 176 -16.77 14.68 -15.98
C PRO A 176 -16.87 16.16 -16.31
N ASP A 177 -17.64 16.91 -15.49
CA ASP A 177 -17.66 18.38 -15.46
C ASP A 177 -16.95 18.87 -14.19
N ARG A 178 -17.69 19.19 -13.15
CA ARG A 178 -17.12 19.57 -11.84
C ARG A 178 -16.86 18.37 -10.93
N GLU A 179 -17.64 17.32 -11.14
CA GLU A 179 -17.58 16.08 -10.40
C GLU A 179 -17.38 14.89 -11.34
N ALA A 180 -16.57 13.94 -10.91
CA ALA A 180 -16.44 12.65 -11.51
C ALA A 180 -17.47 11.68 -10.89
N ARG A 181 -18.08 10.84 -11.75
CA ARG A 181 -19.08 9.85 -11.38
C ARG A 181 -18.84 8.58 -12.18
N PHE A 182 -19.37 7.47 -11.71
CA PHE A 182 -19.47 6.23 -12.46
C PHE A 182 -20.78 5.52 -12.13
N GLY A 183 -21.12 4.54 -12.92
CA GLY A 183 -22.26 3.66 -12.69
C GLY A 183 -22.10 2.36 -13.43
N VAL A 184 -23.03 1.43 -13.24
CA VAL A 184 -23.03 0.11 -13.85
C VAL A 184 -24.33 -0.13 -14.58
N ILE A 185 -24.25 -0.70 -15.78
CA ILE A 185 -25.39 -1.26 -16.50
C ILE A 185 -25.26 -2.77 -16.42
N PHE A 186 -26.25 -3.44 -15.85
CA PHE A 186 -26.36 -4.90 -15.85
C PHE A 186 -27.11 -5.41 -17.09
N ALA A 187 -26.80 -6.63 -17.51
CA ALA A 187 -27.40 -7.24 -18.68
C ALA A 187 -28.96 -7.35 -18.61
N GLU A 188 -29.45 -7.58 -17.37
CA GLU A 188 -30.88 -7.69 -17.07
C GLU A 188 -31.63 -6.35 -17.19
N TYR A 189 -30.89 -5.24 -17.07
CA TYR A 189 -31.43 -3.87 -17.08
C TYR A 189 -30.66 -2.97 -18.05
N PRO A 190 -30.66 -3.24 -19.34
CA PRO A 190 -29.76 -2.60 -20.32
C PRO A 190 -30.03 -1.10 -20.55
N LYS A 191 -31.16 -0.59 -20.04
CA LYS A 191 -31.53 0.83 -20.13
C LYS A 191 -31.35 1.60 -18.83
N ARG A 192 -30.90 0.94 -17.75
CA ARG A 192 -30.72 1.55 -16.45
C ARG A 192 -29.26 1.61 -16.06
N ILE A 193 -28.80 2.78 -15.66
CA ILE A 193 -27.52 2.96 -15.01
C ILE A 193 -27.78 2.89 -13.49
N PHE A 194 -27.12 1.95 -12.83
CA PHE A 194 -27.11 1.84 -11.38
C PHE A 194 -25.99 2.71 -10.84
N GLU A 195 -26.31 3.61 -9.91
CA GLU A 195 -25.32 4.42 -9.24
C GLU A 195 -24.59 3.59 -8.16
N PRO A 196 -23.37 4.02 -7.71
CA PRO A 196 -22.61 3.29 -6.71
C PRO A 196 -23.39 2.95 -5.43
N SER A 197 -24.27 3.85 -4.98
CA SER A 197 -25.15 3.66 -3.80
C SER A 197 -26.21 2.57 -3.96
N GLU A 198 -26.45 2.11 -5.20
CA GLU A 198 -27.41 1.04 -5.52
C GLU A 198 -26.73 -0.32 -5.74
N LEU A 199 -25.38 -0.35 -5.71
CA LEU A 199 -24.61 -1.56 -5.92
C LEU A 199 -24.46 -2.35 -4.60
N SER A 200 -24.28 -3.65 -4.72
CA SER A 200 -23.95 -4.49 -3.55
C SER A 200 -22.56 -4.17 -3.01
N ASP A 201 -22.34 -4.45 -1.73
CA ASP A 201 -21.03 -4.29 -1.07
C ASP A 201 -19.91 -5.03 -1.84
N GLY A 202 -20.18 -6.25 -2.30
CA GLY A 202 -19.22 -7.03 -3.07
C GLY A 202 -18.88 -6.39 -4.43
N THR A 203 -19.89 -5.83 -5.13
CA THR A 203 -19.66 -5.13 -6.38
C THR A 203 -18.84 -3.86 -6.17
N LEU A 204 -19.18 -3.06 -5.15
CA LEU A 204 -18.43 -1.85 -4.81
C LEU A 204 -16.98 -2.16 -4.42
N ARG A 205 -16.78 -3.20 -3.61
CA ARG A 205 -15.44 -3.62 -3.20
C ARG A 205 -14.62 -4.09 -4.39
N TYR A 206 -15.21 -4.88 -5.29
CA TYR A 206 -14.53 -5.31 -6.51
C TYR A 206 -14.11 -4.12 -7.37
N LEU A 207 -14.99 -3.13 -7.56
CA LEU A 207 -14.68 -1.91 -8.30
C LEU A 207 -13.58 -1.07 -7.64
N ALA A 208 -13.58 -0.98 -6.32
CA ALA A 208 -12.50 -0.30 -5.58
C ALA A 208 -11.15 -1.01 -5.78
N LEU A 209 -11.14 -2.36 -5.72
CA LEU A 209 -9.94 -3.16 -6.01
C LEU A 209 -9.49 -3.01 -7.47
N ALA A 210 -10.42 -2.97 -8.42
CA ALA A 210 -10.09 -2.68 -9.83
C ALA A 210 -9.45 -1.28 -9.98
N GLY A 211 -10.01 -0.27 -9.31
CA GLY A 211 -9.43 1.08 -9.27
C GLY A 211 -8.02 1.10 -8.65
N ALA A 212 -7.78 0.31 -7.60
CA ALA A 212 -6.48 0.22 -6.95
C ALA A 212 -5.42 -0.49 -7.83
N LEU A 213 -5.81 -1.60 -8.48
CA LEU A 213 -4.90 -2.50 -9.19
C LEU A 213 -4.67 -2.11 -10.65
N LEU A 214 -5.64 -1.43 -11.28
CA LEU A 214 -5.61 -1.05 -12.69
C LEU A 214 -5.43 0.44 -12.92
N ALA A 215 -5.20 1.23 -11.86
CA ALA A 215 -4.95 2.66 -11.95
C ALA A 215 -3.84 3.01 -12.96
N TYR A 216 -3.92 4.20 -13.53
CA TYR A 216 -2.97 4.69 -14.52
C TYR A 216 -1.52 4.61 -14.01
N ARG A 217 -1.29 5.04 -12.77
CA ARG A 217 0.00 4.94 -12.09
C ARG A 217 -0.19 4.14 -10.81
N LEU A 218 0.47 2.99 -10.73
CA LEU A 218 0.49 2.22 -9.50
C LEU A 218 1.51 2.80 -8.52
N PRO A 219 1.27 2.72 -7.20
CA PRO A 219 2.24 3.09 -6.19
C PRO A 219 3.44 2.13 -6.25
N PRO A 220 4.63 2.49 -5.72
CA PRO A 220 5.79 1.60 -5.71
C PRO A 220 5.56 0.33 -4.85
N PHE A 221 4.68 0.44 -3.87
CA PHE A 221 4.27 -0.67 -3.00
C PHE A 221 2.77 -0.59 -2.73
N LEU A 222 2.09 -1.72 -2.86
CA LEU A 222 0.66 -1.86 -2.69
C LEU A 222 0.37 -3.06 -1.76
N ALA A 223 -0.24 -2.82 -0.62
CA ALA A 223 -0.65 -3.86 0.32
C ALA A 223 -2.16 -4.07 0.28
N LEU A 224 -2.57 -5.31 0.07
CA LEU A 224 -3.95 -5.78 0.14
C LEU A 224 -4.10 -6.67 1.37
N ASN A 225 -4.99 -6.32 2.27
CA ASN A 225 -5.33 -7.15 3.42
C ASN A 225 -6.76 -7.67 3.26
N GLU A 226 -6.91 -8.99 3.16
CA GLU A 226 -8.18 -9.68 2.99
C GLU A 226 -9.07 -9.04 1.89
N PRO A 227 -8.54 -8.87 0.65
CA PRO A 227 -9.30 -8.20 -0.40
C PRO A 227 -10.56 -8.97 -0.80
N GLU A 228 -10.59 -10.27 -0.54
CA GLU A 228 -11.74 -11.16 -0.79
C GLU A 228 -12.93 -10.95 0.13
N THR A 229 -12.79 -10.21 1.23
CA THR A 229 -13.87 -9.98 2.19
C THR A 229 -15.09 -9.38 1.48
N SER A 230 -16.27 -9.96 1.72
CA SER A 230 -17.56 -9.60 1.08
C SER A 230 -17.65 -9.88 -0.43
N LEU A 231 -16.64 -10.48 -1.05
CA LEU A 231 -16.72 -10.88 -2.45
C LEU A 231 -17.38 -12.26 -2.60
N HIS A 232 -18.15 -12.42 -3.70
CA HIS A 232 -18.64 -13.74 -4.08
C HIS A 232 -17.45 -14.66 -4.46
N PRO A 233 -17.48 -15.98 -4.15
CA PRO A 233 -16.39 -16.88 -4.52
C PRO A 233 -16.01 -16.88 -6.00
N ASP A 234 -16.94 -16.61 -6.90
CA ASP A 234 -16.68 -16.56 -8.35
C ASP A 234 -15.83 -15.35 -8.76
N LEU A 235 -15.67 -14.36 -7.87
CA LEU A 235 -14.82 -13.19 -8.12
C LEU A 235 -13.34 -13.43 -7.75
N MET A 236 -13.00 -14.59 -7.17
CA MET A 236 -11.62 -14.89 -6.75
C MET A 236 -10.68 -15.00 -7.96
N ASP A 237 -11.09 -15.67 -9.02
CA ASP A 237 -10.26 -15.85 -10.21
C ASP A 237 -10.09 -14.53 -11.00
N PRO A 238 -11.14 -13.69 -11.23
CA PRO A 238 -10.98 -12.33 -11.75
C PRO A 238 -10.06 -11.45 -10.88
N LEU A 239 -10.22 -11.50 -9.55
CA LEU A 239 -9.38 -10.74 -8.64
C LEU A 239 -7.91 -11.18 -8.71
N ALA A 240 -7.65 -12.49 -8.72
CA ALA A 240 -6.29 -13.02 -8.85
C ALA A 240 -5.61 -12.53 -10.14
N ARG A 241 -6.33 -12.51 -11.27
CA ARG A 241 -5.81 -11.97 -12.55
C ARG A 241 -5.40 -10.50 -12.43
N MET A 242 -6.25 -9.65 -11.81
CA MET A 242 -5.91 -8.24 -11.57
C MET A 242 -4.68 -8.07 -10.68
N ILE A 243 -4.58 -8.85 -9.59
CA ILE A 243 -3.43 -8.84 -8.68
C ILE A 243 -2.15 -9.20 -9.42
N VAL A 244 -2.16 -10.29 -10.20
CA VAL A 244 -1.00 -10.73 -10.98
C VAL A 244 -0.63 -9.74 -12.09
N GLN A 245 -1.62 -9.08 -12.71
CA GLN A 245 -1.35 -8.03 -13.68
C GLN A 245 -0.70 -6.80 -13.01
N ALA A 246 -1.20 -6.38 -11.86
CA ALA A 246 -0.61 -5.28 -11.10
C ALA A 246 0.82 -5.61 -10.64
N SER A 247 1.10 -6.85 -10.23
CA SER A 247 2.42 -7.26 -9.72
C SER A 247 3.54 -7.18 -10.78
N LYS A 248 3.20 -7.10 -12.07
CA LYS A 248 4.16 -6.83 -13.16
C LYS A 248 4.62 -5.37 -13.21
N ARG A 249 3.93 -4.48 -12.51
CA ARG A 249 4.14 -3.02 -12.55
C ARG A 249 4.48 -2.41 -11.19
N THR A 250 4.22 -3.15 -10.11
CA THR A 250 4.45 -2.71 -8.74
C THR A 250 4.65 -3.90 -7.80
N GLN A 251 5.29 -3.67 -6.66
CA GLN A 251 5.37 -4.67 -5.61
C GLN A 251 4.01 -4.79 -4.90
N VAL A 252 3.43 -5.99 -4.93
CA VAL A 252 2.16 -6.29 -4.26
C VAL A 252 2.41 -7.19 -3.05
N TRP A 253 1.91 -6.76 -1.89
CA TRP A 253 1.85 -7.58 -0.69
C TRP A 253 0.40 -7.99 -0.45
N LEU A 254 0.11 -9.28 -0.60
CA LEU A 254 -1.22 -9.84 -0.41
C LEU A 254 -1.26 -10.64 0.91
N VAL A 255 -2.22 -10.30 1.77
CA VAL A 255 -2.61 -11.11 2.93
C VAL A 255 -4.02 -11.60 2.69
N THR A 256 -4.24 -12.92 2.74
CA THR A 256 -5.55 -13.52 2.48
C THR A 256 -5.81 -14.73 3.36
N HIS A 257 -7.06 -14.95 3.72
CA HIS A 257 -7.56 -16.16 4.33
C HIS A 257 -8.26 -17.09 3.32
N SER A 258 -8.39 -16.68 2.06
CA SER A 258 -9.02 -17.44 1.00
C SER A 258 -8.02 -18.39 0.33
N GLU A 259 -8.15 -19.69 0.60
CA GLU A 259 -7.37 -20.71 -0.11
C GLU A 259 -7.60 -20.65 -1.63
N ARG A 260 -8.83 -20.33 -2.07
CA ARG A 260 -9.15 -20.19 -3.49
C ARG A 260 -8.40 -19.03 -4.13
N LEU A 261 -8.35 -17.86 -3.48
CA LEU A 261 -7.59 -16.71 -3.98
C LEU A 261 -6.10 -17.03 -4.01
N ALA A 262 -5.56 -17.62 -2.95
CA ALA A 262 -4.15 -18.00 -2.87
C ALA A 262 -3.78 -19.02 -3.98
N ALA A 263 -4.62 -20.03 -4.21
CA ALA A 263 -4.43 -21.00 -5.28
C ALA A 263 -4.49 -20.36 -6.67
N ALA A 264 -5.47 -19.48 -6.93
CA ALA A 264 -5.61 -18.80 -8.21
C ALA A 264 -4.42 -17.87 -8.53
N VAL A 265 -3.88 -17.16 -7.51
CA VAL A 265 -2.66 -16.35 -7.66
C VAL A 265 -1.46 -17.25 -7.95
N THR A 266 -1.30 -18.37 -7.21
CA THR A 266 -0.21 -19.33 -7.42
C THR A 266 -0.26 -19.91 -8.83
N GLU A 267 -1.43 -20.31 -9.32
CA GLU A 267 -1.61 -20.83 -10.68
C GLU A 267 -1.21 -19.80 -11.76
N ALA A 268 -1.58 -18.52 -11.52
CA ALA A 268 -1.38 -17.48 -12.51
C ALA A 268 0.06 -16.94 -12.57
N CYS A 269 0.85 -17.01 -11.49
CA CYS A 269 2.21 -16.44 -11.47
C CYS A 269 3.30 -17.34 -10.88
N GLY A 270 2.95 -18.53 -10.38
CA GLY A 270 3.91 -19.48 -9.78
C GLY A 270 4.35 -19.14 -8.35
N VAL A 271 3.97 -17.99 -7.81
CA VAL A 271 4.35 -17.58 -6.44
C VAL A 271 3.54 -18.35 -5.42
N ARG A 272 4.22 -19.06 -4.52
CA ARG A 272 3.55 -19.80 -3.44
C ARG A 272 3.30 -18.91 -2.23
N PRO A 273 2.13 -19.01 -1.57
CA PRO A 273 1.85 -18.25 -0.36
C PRO A 273 2.71 -18.77 0.81
N ARG A 274 3.13 -17.87 1.68
CA ARG A 274 3.77 -18.20 2.94
C ARG A 274 2.72 -18.34 4.04
N LEU A 275 2.78 -19.42 4.80
CA LEU A 275 1.82 -19.69 5.84
C LEU A 275 2.11 -18.86 7.09
N VAL A 276 1.06 -18.25 7.63
CA VAL A 276 1.10 -17.60 8.95
C VAL A 276 0.62 -18.58 10.00
N LEU A 277 1.48 -18.90 10.95
CA LEU A 277 1.25 -19.94 11.95
C LEU A 277 1.25 -19.33 13.36
N LYS A 278 0.49 -19.93 14.27
CA LYS A 278 0.55 -19.61 15.69
C LYS A 278 1.30 -20.72 16.43
N ARG A 279 2.46 -20.39 17.03
CA ARG A 279 3.26 -21.31 17.84
C ARG A 279 3.57 -20.65 19.19
N ASP A 280 3.30 -21.36 20.29
CA ASP A 280 3.57 -20.91 21.67
C ASP A 280 3.02 -19.51 21.99
N GLY A 281 1.83 -19.19 21.47
CA GLY A 281 1.18 -17.89 21.66
C GLY A 281 1.69 -16.74 20.79
N ALA A 282 2.72 -16.96 19.98
CA ALA A 282 3.27 -15.99 19.04
C ALA A 282 2.88 -16.30 17.58
N THR A 283 2.81 -15.26 16.76
CA THR A 283 2.58 -15.39 15.30
C THR A 283 3.92 -15.56 14.60
N TRP A 284 4.00 -16.55 13.72
CA TRP A 284 5.16 -16.90 12.91
C TRP A 284 4.79 -16.95 11.44
N ILE A 285 5.72 -16.56 10.57
CA ILE A 285 5.61 -16.79 9.14
C ILE A 285 6.53 -17.95 8.80
N ASP A 286 6.00 -18.96 8.11
CA ASP A 286 6.78 -20.14 7.75
C ASP A 286 7.98 -19.77 6.87
N GLY A 287 9.13 -20.38 7.15
CA GLY A 287 10.40 -20.06 6.49
C GLY A 287 11.07 -18.74 6.93
N LEU A 288 10.42 -17.88 7.73
CA LEU A 288 11.03 -16.64 8.20
C LEU A 288 11.91 -16.90 9.43
N ARG A 289 13.19 -16.49 9.35
CA ARG A 289 14.12 -16.56 10.48
C ARG A 289 14.00 -15.35 11.39
N LEU A 290 14.42 -15.49 12.64
CA LEU A 290 14.45 -14.38 13.62
C LEU A 290 15.29 -13.15 13.17
N ALA A 291 16.21 -13.36 12.24
CA ALA A 291 17.00 -12.28 11.62
C ALA A 291 16.23 -11.48 10.56
N GLY A 292 14.98 -11.86 10.22
CA GLY A 292 14.13 -11.18 9.25
C GLY A 292 14.36 -11.61 7.79
N ASN A 293 15.14 -12.65 7.54
CA ASN A 293 15.36 -13.24 6.21
C ASN A 293 14.71 -14.63 6.11
N PHE A 294 14.32 -15.02 4.89
CA PHE A 294 13.77 -16.35 4.62
C PHE A 294 14.90 -17.39 4.48
N SER A 295 14.59 -18.66 4.80
CA SER A 295 15.49 -19.78 4.51
C SER A 295 15.57 -20.00 2.99
N GLN A 296 16.80 -20.19 2.47
CA GLN A 296 17.03 -20.37 1.02
C GLN A 296 16.56 -21.72 0.45
N ASP A 297 16.00 -22.60 1.27
CA ASP A 297 15.74 -24.00 0.88
C ASP A 297 14.46 -24.22 0.03
N GLU A 298 13.79 -23.16 -0.44
CA GLU A 298 12.54 -23.27 -1.20
C GLU A 298 12.53 -22.57 -2.58
N GLU A 299 13.66 -22.04 -3.06
CA GLU A 299 13.72 -21.43 -4.40
C GLU A 299 13.96 -22.44 -5.52
N ASP A 300 14.29 -23.72 -5.22
CA ASP A 300 14.65 -24.77 -6.17
C ASP A 300 13.74 -26.04 -6.10
N ALA A 301 12.44 -25.90 -5.82
CA ALA A 301 11.54 -27.06 -5.87
C ALA A 301 10.31 -26.83 -6.76
#